data_78448d1ac76bfd3fa5ec936537ba4002
#
_entry.id   78448d1ac76bfd3fa5ec936537ba4002
#
_cell.length_a   1.000
_cell.length_b   1.000
_cell.length_c   1.000
_cell.angle_alpha   90.00
_cell.angle_beta   90.00
_cell.angle_gamma   90.00
#
_symmetry.space_group_name_H-M   'P 1'
#
loop_
_entity.id
_entity.type
_entity.pdbx_description
1 polymer ?
#
loop_
_entity_poly.entity_id
_entity_poly.type
_entity_poly.pdbx_seq_one_letter_code
_entity_poly.pdbx_strand_id
1 'polypeptide(L)'
;SQYRADQIEPMVFEALAEYIGKLQENENVFTQIEENQNRQKVIKQSELDREQSELKNIQNKIAVMESNIPNAMTGDYPLSLEELADIIRKHRELEKKHKRIVEEKEAELDAMKVSMDDWENIRSRIPTWQDVFWNADTTTKRVLVDKLIERIDITRDNINIRFKINLNDF
;
A
#
# COMPACT_ATOMS: atom_id res chain seq x y z
N SER A 1 2.88 14.30 33.11
CA SER A 1 2.90 15.69 32.67
C SER A 1 2.02 15.84 31.44
N GLN A 2 0.94 16.60 31.53
CA GLN A 2 0.12 16.94 30.38
C GLN A 2 0.85 18.03 29.60
N TYR A 3 1.34 17.67 28.40
CA TYR A 3 1.81 18.66 27.44
C TYR A 3 0.57 19.32 26.83
N ARG A 4 0.56 20.65 26.82
CA ARG A 4 -0.56 21.40 26.24
C ARG A 4 -0.43 21.41 24.72
N ALA A 5 -1.47 20.97 24.02
CA ALA A 5 -1.51 20.96 22.56
C ALA A 5 -1.26 22.35 21.95
N ASP A 6 -1.72 23.40 22.63
CA ASP A 6 -1.53 24.81 22.26
C ASP A 6 -0.06 25.26 22.24
N GLN A 7 0.83 24.57 22.96
CA GLN A 7 2.27 24.84 22.97
C GLN A 7 3.03 24.00 21.94
N ILE A 8 2.55 22.79 21.65
CA ILE A 8 3.23 21.84 20.78
C ILE A 8 2.86 22.04 19.31
N GLU A 9 1.59 22.30 19.02
CA GLU A 9 1.12 22.49 17.63
C GLU A 9 1.90 23.58 16.86
N PRO A 10 2.18 24.78 17.43
CA PRO A 10 2.96 25.78 16.72
C PRO A 10 4.37 25.32 16.38
N MET A 11 5.03 24.59 17.27
CA MET A 11 6.40 24.08 17.05
C MET A 11 6.43 23.02 15.97
N VAL A 12 5.43 22.12 15.93
CA VAL A 12 5.28 21.10 14.89
C VAL A 12 5.01 21.77 13.54
N PHE A 13 4.16 22.77 13.50
CA PHE A 13 3.83 23.49 12.26
C PHE A 13 5.01 24.28 11.73
N GLU A 14 5.82 24.90 12.60
CA GLU A 14 7.05 25.59 12.20
C GLU A 14 8.08 24.61 11.61
N ALA A 15 8.30 23.47 12.27
CA ALA A 15 9.18 22.43 11.77
C ALA A 15 8.67 21.83 10.43
N LEU A 16 7.37 21.68 10.28
CA LEU A 16 6.76 21.21 9.03
C LEU A 16 6.96 22.23 7.89
N ALA A 17 6.77 23.53 8.17
CA ALA A 17 6.99 24.58 7.18
C ALA A 17 8.46 24.65 6.72
N GLU A 18 9.41 24.51 7.64
CA GLU A 18 10.84 24.43 7.32
C GLU A 18 11.17 23.20 6.47
N TYR A 19 10.61 22.05 6.81
CA TYR A 19 10.78 20.80 6.06
C TYR A 19 10.23 20.90 4.63
N ILE A 20 9.04 21.49 4.46
CA ILE A 20 8.44 21.75 3.14
C ILE A 20 9.30 22.69 2.32
N GLY A 21 9.88 23.73 2.95
CA GLY A 21 10.82 24.63 2.28
C GLY A 21 12.04 23.89 1.75
N LYS A 22 12.61 22.97 2.53
CA LYS A 22 13.74 22.12 2.09
C LYS A 22 13.34 21.17 0.96
N LEU A 23 12.12 20.62 0.97
CA LEU A 23 11.61 19.80 -0.13
C LEU A 23 11.48 20.61 -1.42
N GLN A 24 11.04 21.88 -1.36
CA GLN A 24 10.94 22.75 -2.55
C GLN A 24 12.29 23.02 -3.20
N GLU A 25 13.35 23.15 -2.41
CA GLU A 25 14.72 23.40 -2.89
C GLU A 25 15.36 22.17 -3.53
N ASN A 26 14.79 20.97 -3.34
CA ASN A 26 15.38 19.70 -3.79
C ASN A 26 14.43 18.89 -4.70
N GLU A 27 14.33 19.31 -5.97
CA GLU A 27 13.50 18.64 -6.99
C GLU A 27 13.87 17.17 -7.19
N ASN A 28 15.14 16.79 -6.97
CA ASN A 28 15.60 15.40 -7.13
C ASN A 28 14.92 14.43 -6.15
N VAL A 29 14.57 14.89 -4.93
CA VAL A 29 13.87 14.05 -3.94
C VAL A 29 12.52 13.57 -4.47
N PHE A 30 11.76 14.46 -5.09
CA PHE A 30 10.45 14.11 -5.66
C PHE A 30 10.59 13.10 -6.79
N THR A 31 11.54 13.31 -7.68
CA THR A 31 11.81 12.38 -8.80
C THR A 31 12.19 11.00 -8.27
N GLN A 32 13.04 10.91 -7.27
CA GLN A 32 13.44 9.63 -6.67
C GLN A 32 12.28 8.91 -5.97
N ILE A 33 11.41 9.65 -5.29
CA ILE A 33 10.21 9.09 -4.65
C ILE A 33 9.26 8.52 -5.71
N GLU A 34 8.99 9.27 -6.77
CA GLU A 34 8.15 8.82 -7.88
C GLU A 34 8.71 7.58 -8.57
N GLU A 35 10.01 7.57 -8.86
CA GLU A 35 10.68 6.41 -9.44
C GLU A 35 10.61 5.19 -8.54
N ASN A 36 10.81 5.36 -7.25
CA ASN A 36 10.69 4.27 -6.29
C ASN A 36 9.26 3.74 -6.17
N GLN A 37 8.27 4.64 -6.10
CA GLN A 37 6.85 4.26 -6.08
C GLN A 37 6.45 3.52 -7.35
N ASN A 38 6.89 3.99 -8.51
CA ASN A 38 6.62 3.33 -9.79
C ASN A 38 7.25 1.94 -9.86
N ARG A 39 8.49 1.76 -9.38
CA ARG A 39 9.12 0.43 -9.29
C ARG A 39 8.34 -0.50 -8.38
N GLN A 40 7.95 -0.04 -7.19
CA GLN A 40 7.17 -0.84 -6.25
C GLN A 40 5.79 -1.24 -6.82
N LYS A 41 5.15 -0.32 -7.54
CA LYS A 41 3.87 -0.60 -8.23
C LYS A 41 4.03 -1.70 -9.28
N VAL A 42 5.08 -1.64 -10.09
CA VAL A 42 5.38 -2.67 -11.11
C VAL A 42 5.61 -4.03 -10.46
N ILE A 43 6.38 -4.08 -9.37
CA ILE A 43 6.64 -5.32 -8.63
C ILE A 43 5.33 -5.90 -8.08
N LYS A 44 4.52 -5.09 -7.39
CA LYS A 44 3.24 -5.53 -6.81
C LYS A 44 2.23 -5.98 -7.88
N GLN A 45 2.19 -5.29 -9.03
CA GLN A 45 1.36 -5.70 -10.16
C GLN A 45 1.82 -7.06 -10.72
N SER A 46 3.12 -7.25 -10.89
CA SER A 46 3.68 -8.52 -11.37
C SER A 46 3.39 -9.69 -10.43
N GLU A 47 3.46 -9.46 -9.10
CA GLU A 47 3.09 -10.47 -8.11
C GLU A 47 1.60 -10.81 -8.17
N LEU A 48 0.73 -9.81 -8.33
CA LEU A 48 -0.70 -10.01 -8.49
C LEU A 48 -1.01 -10.82 -9.76
N ASP A 49 -0.43 -10.46 -10.90
CA ASP A 49 -0.63 -11.14 -12.18
C ASP A 49 -0.21 -12.61 -12.09
N ARG A 50 0.88 -12.90 -11.38
CA ARG A 50 1.35 -14.25 -11.13
C ARG A 50 0.34 -15.05 -10.30
N GLU A 51 -0.17 -14.49 -9.20
CA GLU A 51 -1.16 -15.18 -8.35
C GLU A 51 -2.50 -15.37 -9.07
N GLN A 52 -2.94 -14.41 -9.86
CA GLN A 52 -4.14 -14.55 -10.72
C GLN A 52 -3.98 -15.67 -11.75
N SER A 53 -2.80 -15.79 -12.36
CA SER A 53 -2.49 -16.86 -13.31
C SER A 53 -2.50 -18.22 -12.64
N GLU A 54 -1.94 -18.34 -11.42
CA GLU A 54 -1.95 -19.58 -10.66
C GLU A 54 -3.38 -19.97 -10.23
N LEU A 55 -4.16 -19.01 -9.76
CA LEU A 55 -5.58 -19.24 -9.44
C LEU A 55 -6.35 -19.76 -10.65
N LYS A 56 -6.17 -19.14 -11.81
CA LYS A 56 -6.81 -19.57 -13.06
C LYS A 56 -6.38 -20.98 -13.45
N ASN A 57 -5.11 -21.32 -13.27
CA ASN A 57 -4.59 -22.67 -13.53
C ASN A 57 -5.26 -23.73 -12.62
N ILE A 58 -5.38 -23.42 -11.31
CA ILE A 58 -6.08 -24.29 -10.35
C ILE A 58 -7.54 -24.46 -10.76
N GLN A 59 -8.24 -23.39 -11.10
CA GLN A 59 -9.65 -23.43 -11.53
C GLN A 59 -9.83 -24.27 -12.80
N ASN A 60 -8.93 -24.15 -13.76
CA ASN A 60 -8.95 -24.98 -14.98
C ASN A 60 -8.76 -26.46 -14.67
N LYS A 61 -7.83 -26.80 -13.76
CA LYS A 61 -7.62 -28.18 -13.30
C LYS A 61 -8.87 -28.76 -12.65
N ILE A 62 -9.51 -27.97 -11.78
CA ILE A 62 -10.77 -28.37 -11.13
C ILE A 62 -11.84 -28.63 -12.19
N ALA A 63 -12.02 -27.72 -13.14
CA ALA A 63 -13.02 -27.87 -14.21
C ALA A 63 -12.80 -29.15 -15.04
N VAL A 64 -11.55 -29.45 -15.39
CA VAL A 64 -11.20 -30.67 -16.10
C VAL A 64 -11.50 -31.90 -15.26
N MET A 65 -11.14 -31.90 -13.97
CA MET A 65 -11.42 -33.02 -13.07
C MET A 65 -12.93 -33.24 -12.87
N GLU A 66 -13.68 -32.16 -12.69
CA GLU A 66 -15.14 -32.21 -12.55
C GLU A 66 -15.83 -32.74 -13.83
N SER A 67 -15.31 -32.39 -15.00
CA SER A 67 -15.81 -32.92 -16.28
C SER A 67 -15.61 -34.43 -16.44
N ASN A 68 -14.69 -35.03 -15.70
CA ASN A 68 -14.42 -36.46 -15.71
C ASN A 68 -15.18 -37.26 -14.63
N ILE A 69 -15.95 -36.61 -13.77
CA ILE A 69 -16.78 -37.30 -12.77
C ILE A 69 -17.70 -38.35 -13.39
N PRO A 70 -18.44 -38.10 -14.50
CA PRO A 70 -19.26 -39.13 -15.12
C PRO A 70 -18.47 -40.37 -15.55
N ASN A 71 -17.28 -40.19 -16.09
CA ASN A 71 -16.41 -41.29 -16.52
C ASN A 71 -15.88 -42.11 -15.32
N ALA A 72 -15.57 -41.44 -14.21
CA ALA A 72 -15.19 -42.12 -12.96
C ALA A 72 -16.36 -42.93 -12.37
N MET A 73 -17.60 -42.45 -12.51
CA MET A 73 -18.79 -43.17 -12.06
C MET A 73 -19.05 -44.44 -12.86
N THR A 74 -18.73 -44.46 -14.15
CA THR A 74 -18.91 -45.63 -15.04
C THR A 74 -17.71 -46.54 -15.06
N GLY A 75 -16.60 -46.19 -14.40
CA GLY A 75 -15.36 -46.97 -14.42
C GLY A 75 -14.48 -46.75 -15.65
N ASP A 76 -14.82 -45.79 -16.49
CA ASP A 76 -14.07 -45.43 -17.72
C ASP A 76 -12.95 -44.41 -17.49
N TYR A 77 -12.61 -44.16 -16.22
CA TYR A 77 -11.56 -43.22 -15.82
C TYR A 77 -10.50 -43.96 -14.98
N PRO A 78 -9.20 -43.58 -15.09
CA PRO A 78 -8.11 -44.26 -14.37
C PRO A 78 -8.20 -44.18 -12.84
N LEU A 79 -8.91 -43.19 -12.30
CA LEU A 79 -9.13 -43.01 -10.87
C LEU A 79 -10.56 -43.39 -10.51
N SER A 80 -10.74 -43.95 -9.30
CA SER A 80 -12.07 -44.12 -8.72
C SER A 80 -12.75 -42.78 -8.45
N LEU A 81 -14.07 -42.77 -8.32
CA LEU A 81 -14.84 -41.60 -7.97
C LEU A 81 -14.37 -41.00 -6.64
N GLU A 82 -14.03 -41.83 -5.65
CA GLU A 82 -13.55 -41.41 -4.35
C GLU A 82 -12.18 -40.73 -4.45
N GLU A 83 -11.24 -41.30 -5.18
CA GLU A 83 -9.91 -40.70 -5.41
C GLU A 83 -10.02 -39.36 -6.16
N LEU A 84 -10.88 -39.29 -7.19
CA LEU A 84 -11.12 -38.07 -7.93
C LEU A 84 -11.75 -37.00 -7.05
N ALA A 85 -12.72 -37.33 -6.21
CA ALA A 85 -13.35 -36.40 -5.26
C ALA A 85 -12.35 -35.88 -4.24
N ASP A 86 -11.42 -36.68 -3.74
CA ASP A 86 -10.39 -36.28 -2.82
C ASP A 86 -9.41 -35.30 -3.47
N ILE A 87 -9.02 -35.51 -4.72
CA ILE A 87 -8.14 -34.60 -5.45
C ILE A 87 -8.85 -33.29 -5.72
N ILE A 88 -10.12 -33.31 -6.13
CA ILE A 88 -10.92 -32.10 -6.34
C ILE A 88 -11.03 -31.30 -5.05
N ARG A 89 -11.27 -31.95 -3.91
CA ARG A 89 -11.35 -31.27 -2.60
C ARG A 89 -10.06 -30.57 -2.25
N LYS A 90 -8.90 -31.21 -2.44
CA LYS A 90 -7.59 -30.59 -2.23
C LYS A 90 -7.36 -29.37 -3.13
N HIS A 91 -7.77 -29.45 -4.39
CA HIS A 91 -7.66 -28.32 -5.31
C HIS A 91 -8.63 -27.18 -4.95
N ARG A 92 -9.82 -27.49 -4.44
CA ARG A 92 -10.75 -26.47 -3.91
C ARG A 92 -10.19 -25.72 -2.71
N GLU A 93 -9.45 -26.40 -1.81
CA GLU A 93 -8.75 -25.74 -0.71
C GLU A 93 -7.62 -24.84 -1.22
N LEU A 94 -6.86 -25.26 -2.23
CA LEU A 94 -5.86 -24.43 -2.89
C LEU A 94 -6.51 -23.23 -3.59
N GLU A 95 -7.61 -23.41 -4.29
CA GLU A 95 -8.37 -22.32 -4.90
C GLU A 95 -8.76 -21.27 -3.88
N LYS A 96 -9.32 -21.69 -2.75
CA LYS A 96 -9.71 -20.79 -1.65
C LYS A 96 -8.53 -20.01 -1.09
N LYS A 97 -7.38 -20.69 -0.91
CA LYS A 97 -6.15 -20.05 -0.46
C LYS A 97 -5.67 -18.98 -1.44
N HIS A 98 -5.59 -19.32 -2.75
CA HIS A 98 -5.11 -18.38 -3.76
C HIS A 98 -6.08 -17.23 -4.01
N LYS A 99 -7.41 -17.44 -3.90
CA LYS A 99 -8.40 -16.35 -3.93
C LYS A 99 -8.11 -15.31 -2.84
N ARG A 100 -7.84 -15.76 -1.61
CA ARG A 100 -7.49 -14.86 -0.51
C ARG A 100 -6.21 -14.08 -0.78
N ILE A 101 -5.18 -14.74 -1.31
CA ILE A 101 -3.92 -14.08 -1.65
C ILE A 101 -4.12 -13.02 -2.75
N VAL A 102 -4.94 -13.30 -3.76
CA VAL A 102 -5.29 -12.35 -4.82
C VAL A 102 -6.00 -11.13 -4.23
N GLU A 103 -7.02 -11.34 -3.39
CA GLU A 103 -7.75 -10.25 -2.71
C GLU A 103 -6.82 -9.37 -1.85
N GLU A 104 -5.89 -9.98 -1.10
CA GLU A 104 -4.90 -9.27 -0.30
C GLU A 104 -3.97 -8.42 -1.18
N LYS A 105 -3.47 -8.97 -2.29
CA LYS A 105 -2.58 -8.26 -3.21
C LYS A 105 -3.30 -7.16 -4.00
N GLU A 106 -4.55 -7.34 -4.36
CA GLU A 106 -5.40 -6.30 -4.96
C GLU A 106 -5.60 -5.14 -3.98
N ALA A 107 -5.91 -5.43 -2.72
CA ALA A 107 -6.06 -4.41 -1.68
C ALA A 107 -4.76 -3.64 -1.43
N GLU A 108 -3.60 -4.33 -1.40
CA GLU A 108 -2.29 -3.68 -1.27
C GLU A 108 -1.97 -2.75 -2.45
N LEU A 109 -2.27 -3.19 -3.68
CA LEU A 109 -2.06 -2.39 -4.88
C LEU A 109 -2.96 -1.16 -4.91
N ASP A 110 -4.22 -1.30 -4.52
CA ASP A 110 -5.17 -0.19 -4.44
C ASP A 110 -4.77 0.82 -3.36
N ALA A 111 -4.33 0.35 -2.19
CA ALA A 111 -3.80 1.22 -1.13
C ALA A 111 -2.55 1.99 -1.60
N MET A 112 -1.68 1.36 -2.38
CA MET A 112 -0.52 2.01 -2.97
C MET A 112 -0.91 3.08 -3.99
N LYS A 113 -1.89 2.83 -4.85
CA LYS A 113 -2.40 3.82 -5.82
C LYS A 113 -2.95 5.05 -5.11
N VAL A 114 -3.75 4.86 -4.05
CA VAL A 114 -4.27 5.96 -3.23
C VAL A 114 -3.13 6.77 -2.62
N SER A 115 -2.11 6.11 -2.08
CA SER A 115 -0.93 6.78 -1.52
C SER A 115 -0.15 7.58 -2.57
N MET A 116 -0.02 7.07 -3.79
CA MET A 116 0.62 7.79 -4.90
C MET A 116 -0.17 9.03 -5.30
N ASP A 117 -1.49 8.93 -5.42
CA ASP A 117 -2.37 10.05 -5.75
C ASP A 117 -2.33 11.13 -4.65
N ASP A 118 -2.34 10.74 -3.38
CA ASP A 118 -2.18 11.65 -2.25
C ASP A 118 -0.85 12.39 -2.31
N TRP A 119 0.23 11.69 -2.67
CA TRP A 119 1.56 12.26 -2.82
C TRP A 119 1.63 13.28 -3.96
N GLU A 120 1.08 12.95 -5.13
CA GLU A 120 1.02 13.87 -6.26
C GLU A 120 0.21 15.14 -5.95
N ASN A 121 -0.91 14.99 -5.22
CA ASN A 121 -1.69 16.13 -4.73
C ASN A 121 -0.89 17.02 -3.78
N ILE A 122 -0.10 16.45 -2.88
CA ILE A 122 0.79 17.20 -2.00
C ILE A 122 1.85 17.92 -2.83
N ARG A 123 2.54 17.22 -3.73
CA ARG A 123 3.58 17.78 -4.59
C ARG A 123 3.10 18.97 -5.41
N SER A 124 1.92 18.88 -6.02
CA SER A 124 1.35 19.94 -6.85
C SER A 124 1.07 21.22 -6.07
N ARG A 125 0.89 21.13 -4.74
CA ARG A 125 0.59 22.26 -3.84
C ARG A 125 1.82 22.87 -3.21
N ILE A 126 2.96 22.17 -3.20
CA ILE A 126 4.21 22.64 -2.56
C ILE A 126 4.68 24.00 -3.07
N PRO A 127 4.66 24.34 -4.38
CA PRO A 127 5.10 25.65 -4.86
C PRO A 127 4.35 26.84 -4.27
N THR A 128 3.09 26.65 -3.89
CA THR A 128 2.26 27.68 -3.26
C THR A 128 2.20 27.56 -1.74
N TRP A 129 2.90 26.58 -1.20
CA TRP A 129 2.72 26.15 0.17
C TRP A 129 3.21 27.14 1.22
N GLN A 130 4.33 27.79 1.00
CA GLN A 130 4.84 28.80 1.93
C GLN A 130 3.84 29.96 2.11
N ASP A 131 3.17 30.36 1.02
CA ASP A 131 2.16 31.41 1.06
C ASP A 131 0.84 30.95 1.66
N VAL A 132 0.47 29.69 1.44
CA VAL A 132 -0.84 29.12 1.82
C VAL A 132 -0.81 28.46 3.20
N PHE A 133 0.33 27.89 3.62
CA PHE A 133 0.43 27.12 4.87
C PHE A 133 0.06 27.93 6.10
N TRP A 134 0.57 29.15 6.22
CA TRP A 134 0.30 30.00 7.37
C TRP A 134 -1.14 30.49 7.41
N ASN A 135 -1.79 30.59 6.25
CA ASN A 135 -3.19 30.98 6.10
C ASN A 135 -4.16 29.78 6.10
N ALA A 136 -3.65 28.55 6.07
CA ALA A 136 -4.47 27.35 6.12
C ALA A 136 -5.13 27.18 7.49
N ASP A 137 -6.32 26.60 7.49
CA ASP A 137 -7.00 26.22 8.73
C ASP A 137 -6.28 25.07 9.46
N THR A 138 -6.60 24.91 10.73
CA THR A 138 -6.00 23.87 11.58
C THR A 138 -6.25 22.46 11.04
N THR A 139 -7.40 22.22 10.41
CA THR A 139 -7.75 20.92 9.83
C THR A 139 -6.83 20.58 8.67
N THR A 140 -6.60 21.51 7.76
CA THR A 140 -5.67 21.33 6.63
C THR A 140 -4.23 21.12 7.13
N LYS A 141 -3.79 21.88 8.13
CA LYS A 141 -2.46 21.70 8.75
C LYS A 141 -2.31 20.30 9.37
N ARG A 142 -3.33 19.79 10.05
CA ARG A 142 -3.31 18.43 10.63
C ARG A 142 -3.24 17.33 9.59
N VAL A 143 -3.95 17.46 8.48
CA VAL A 143 -3.86 16.51 7.37
C VAL A 143 -2.42 16.40 6.85
N LEU A 144 -1.70 17.49 6.80
CA LEU A 144 -0.30 17.47 6.36
C LEU A 144 0.66 16.90 7.38
N VAL A 145 0.42 17.17 8.66
CA VAL A 145 1.15 16.49 9.74
C VAL A 145 1.02 14.96 9.58
N ASP A 146 -0.20 14.48 9.37
CA ASP A 146 -0.45 13.04 9.16
C ASP A 146 0.24 12.48 7.91
N LYS A 147 0.28 13.23 6.84
CA LYS A 147 0.88 12.80 5.57
C LYS A 147 2.41 12.85 5.56
N LEU A 148 3.02 13.81 6.23
CA LEU A 148 4.47 14.09 6.14
C LEU A 148 5.25 13.66 7.39
N ILE A 149 4.62 13.55 8.53
CA ILE A 149 5.26 13.18 9.80
C ILE A 149 4.97 11.72 10.11
N GLU A 150 6.04 10.95 10.36
CA GLU A 150 5.97 9.57 10.80
C GLU A 150 5.72 9.48 12.31
N ARG A 151 6.44 10.29 13.08
CA ARG A 151 6.41 10.24 14.54
C ARG A 151 6.84 11.57 15.17
N ILE A 152 6.20 11.90 16.28
CA ILE A 152 6.57 13.01 17.15
C ILE A 152 6.87 12.46 18.54
N ASP A 153 8.10 12.58 18.99
CA ASP A 153 8.53 12.21 20.33
C ASP A 153 8.69 13.46 21.18
N ILE A 154 7.92 13.55 22.26
CA ILE A 154 7.91 14.70 23.15
C ILE A 154 8.53 14.27 24.48
N THR A 155 9.61 14.92 24.87
CA THR A 155 10.23 14.81 26.18
C THR A 155 10.05 16.13 26.94
N ARG A 156 10.48 16.16 28.22
CA ARG A 156 10.33 17.33 29.07
C ARG A 156 11.02 18.59 28.50
N ASP A 157 12.11 18.38 27.79
CA ASP A 157 13.01 19.45 27.34
C ASP A 157 13.21 19.46 25.81
N ASN A 158 12.57 18.54 25.07
CA ASN A 158 12.81 18.42 23.62
C ASN A 158 11.60 17.84 22.87
N ILE A 159 11.42 18.30 21.62
CA ILE A 159 10.49 17.74 20.66
C ILE A 159 11.32 17.21 19.48
N ASN A 160 11.21 15.91 19.22
CA ASN A 160 11.86 15.27 18.08
C ASN A 160 10.81 14.86 17.06
N ILE A 161 10.92 15.37 15.84
CA ILE A 161 10.00 15.11 14.74
C ILE A 161 10.69 14.25 13.69
N ARG A 162 10.12 13.09 13.41
CA ARG A 162 10.57 12.22 12.33
C ARG A 162 9.63 12.37 11.15
N PHE A 163 10.19 12.74 10.01
CA PHE A 163 9.46 12.85 8.76
C PHE A 163 9.48 11.49 8.01
N LYS A 164 8.41 11.21 7.25
CA LYS A 164 8.30 9.98 6.44
C LYS A 164 9.36 9.91 5.33
N ILE A 165 9.87 11.05 4.90
CA ILE A 165 10.96 11.16 3.94
C ILE A 165 12.16 11.74 4.68
N ASN A 166 13.25 11.00 4.68
CA ASN A 166 14.50 11.48 5.27
C ASN A 166 15.32 12.19 4.20
N LEU A 167 15.43 13.52 4.29
CA LEU A 167 16.19 14.33 3.33
C LEU A 167 17.70 14.08 3.40
N ASN A 168 18.19 13.43 4.46
CA ASN A 168 19.61 13.10 4.60
C ASN A 168 20.00 11.82 3.80
N ASP A 169 19.02 11.10 3.27
CA ASP A 169 19.24 9.89 2.45
C ASP A 169 19.43 10.23 0.96
N PHE A 170 19.38 11.51 0.62
CA PHE A 170 19.54 12.06 -0.72
C PHE A 170 20.65 13.16 -0.71
#